data_fb34b68044cd08c3adbe82d358f4f590
#
_entry.id   fb34b68044cd08c3adbe82d358f4f590
#
_cell.length_a   1.000
_cell.length_b   1.000
_cell.length_c   1.000
_cell.angle_alpha   90.00
_cell.angle_beta   90.00
_cell.angle_gamma   90.00
#
_symmetry.space_group_name_H-M   'P 1'
#
loop_
_entity.id
_entity.type
_entity.pdbx_description
1 polymer ?
#
loop_
_entity_poly.entity_id
_entity_poly.type
_entity_poly.pdbx_seq_one_letter_code
_entity_poly.pdbx_strand_id
1 'polypeptide(L)'
;MSPSRPLSFSPWRLCALLAAAVLAGCASEPTPPSPTVEEAAAIAKQPRAMQPRKPADMKSRIVRFLPRQVQDKPGWANDVVTALSTQGLTVNDHNVCSVLAVAEQEATYQADPVVPGLGKIAWKEINARAAKLLIPEFVVRTALSIKSPTGKSYAARIDALRTEREMSEIFEDMIGAVPMGKQLFGNLNPVRTGGPMQVSVAFAEANARGYPYPVKESIRHEVFTRRGGIWFGTKHIFGYPADYPDTLYRFADFNAGWYASRNAAFQAAVSRVSGKPLALDGDLVRYDSDLPGKTELAVHSIASRVNMSKQAIHQSLLKGDSADFAKTDLYHRVFTLADRQAGKRQPRAVLPGIQLKSPKITRNLTTAWFAKRVDDREQACVRKMATIR
;
A
#
# COMPACT_ATOMS: atom_id res chain seq x y z
N MET A 1 48.04 -20.05 36.64
CA MET A 1 46.81 -20.83 36.79
C MET A 1 45.75 -19.95 37.43
N SER A 2 44.88 -19.35 36.63
CA SER A 2 43.74 -18.56 37.11
C SER A 2 42.45 -19.31 36.74
N PRO A 3 41.48 -19.42 37.64
CA PRO A 3 40.26 -20.23 37.37
C PRO A 3 39.27 -19.44 36.50
N SER A 4 38.81 -20.09 35.45
CA SER A 4 37.75 -19.68 34.54
C SER A 4 36.41 -19.55 35.31
N ARG A 5 35.80 -18.35 35.25
CA ARG A 5 34.42 -18.12 35.73
C ARG A 5 33.40 -18.69 34.72
N PRO A 6 32.36 -19.39 35.17
CA PRO A 6 31.29 -19.82 34.29
C PRO A 6 30.42 -18.60 33.86
N LEU A 7 30.19 -18.47 32.55
CA LEU A 7 29.23 -17.52 31.97
C LEU A 7 27.80 -17.96 32.35
N SER A 8 27.18 -17.25 33.30
CA SER A 8 25.77 -17.43 33.59
C SER A 8 24.94 -16.85 32.41
N PHE A 9 24.39 -17.72 31.59
CA PHE A 9 23.41 -17.33 30.58
C PHE A 9 22.08 -16.95 31.26
N SER A 10 21.78 -15.69 31.34
CA SER A 10 20.46 -15.22 31.78
C SER A 10 19.40 -15.64 30.76
N PRO A 11 18.26 -16.25 31.14
CA PRO A 11 17.19 -16.66 30.22
C PRO A 11 16.62 -15.49 29.40
N TRP A 12 16.77 -14.27 29.86
CA TRP A 12 16.37 -13.04 29.18
C TRP A 12 17.17 -12.77 27.90
N ARG A 13 18.43 -13.16 27.84
CA ARG A 13 19.26 -12.96 26.63
C ARG A 13 18.88 -13.95 25.52
N LEU A 14 18.45 -15.14 25.88
CA LEU A 14 17.96 -16.13 24.91
C LEU A 14 16.62 -15.69 24.28
N CYS A 15 15.69 -15.15 25.09
CA CYS A 15 14.42 -14.64 24.57
C CYS A 15 14.59 -13.43 23.64
N ALA A 16 15.53 -12.53 23.94
CA ALA A 16 15.81 -11.38 23.08
C ALA A 16 16.44 -11.80 21.74
N LEU A 17 17.33 -12.78 21.73
CA LEU A 17 17.93 -13.32 20.52
C LEU A 17 16.94 -14.12 19.68
N LEU A 18 16.04 -14.88 20.31
CA LEU A 18 14.96 -15.61 19.63
C LEU A 18 13.94 -14.67 19.00
N ALA A 19 13.53 -13.60 19.72
CA ALA A 19 12.64 -12.59 19.18
C ALA A 19 13.25 -11.86 17.97
N ALA A 20 14.53 -11.49 18.04
CA ALA A 20 15.26 -10.84 16.95
C ALA A 20 15.41 -11.74 15.71
N ALA A 21 15.68 -13.03 15.90
CA ALA A 21 15.91 -13.97 14.82
C ALA A 21 14.63 -14.34 14.04
N VAL A 22 13.47 -14.38 14.72
CA VAL A 22 12.17 -14.66 14.07
C VAL A 22 11.67 -13.45 13.28
N LEU A 23 12.17 -12.22 13.57
CA LEU A 23 11.70 -10.98 13.01
C LEU A 23 12.52 -10.44 11.82
N ALA A 24 13.70 -11.01 11.54
CA ALA A 24 14.66 -10.53 10.55
C ALA A 24 14.33 -10.91 9.09
N GLY A 25 13.11 -10.75 8.65
CA GLY A 25 12.84 -11.15 7.28
C GLY A 25 11.59 -10.56 6.65
N CYS A 26 11.65 -9.31 6.26
CA CYS A 26 10.95 -8.66 5.15
C CYS A 26 11.32 -7.18 5.18
N ALA A 27 12.47 -6.81 4.64
CA ALA A 27 12.73 -5.44 4.26
C ALA A 27 11.76 -5.07 3.15
N SER A 28 10.81 -4.21 3.43
CA SER A 28 9.99 -3.58 2.39
C SER A 28 10.78 -2.41 1.83
N GLU A 29 10.71 -2.23 0.52
CA GLU A 29 11.26 -1.08 -0.19
C GLU A 29 10.79 0.25 0.44
N PRO A 30 11.61 1.30 0.43
CA PRO A 30 11.23 2.61 0.92
C PRO A 30 10.02 3.12 0.13
N THR A 31 8.98 3.56 0.85
CA THR A 31 7.82 4.19 0.25
C THR A 31 8.24 5.55 -0.35
N PRO A 32 7.84 5.85 -1.60
CA PRO A 32 8.18 7.12 -2.25
C PRO A 32 7.67 8.35 -1.46
N PRO A 33 8.36 9.49 -1.56
CA PRO A 33 7.94 10.73 -0.90
C PRO A 33 6.56 11.18 -1.39
N SER A 34 5.78 11.70 -0.45
CA SER A 34 4.41 12.14 -0.71
C SER A 34 4.38 13.46 -1.46
N PRO A 35 3.46 13.63 -2.41
CA PRO A 35 3.19 14.92 -3.02
C PRO A 35 2.70 15.95 -1.99
N THR A 36 2.91 17.22 -2.28
CA THR A 36 2.53 18.34 -1.40
C THR A 36 1.02 18.58 -1.39
N VAL A 37 0.55 19.38 -0.43
CA VAL A 37 -0.88 19.78 -0.33
C VAL A 37 -1.35 20.52 -1.60
N GLU A 38 -0.46 21.27 -2.27
CA GLU A 38 -0.75 21.95 -3.53
C GLU A 38 -0.99 20.96 -4.68
N GLU A 39 -0.24 19.87 -4.72
CA GLU A 39 -0.45 18.80 -5.71
C GLU A 39 -1.78 18.08 -5.49
N ALA A 40 -2.18 17.87 -4.24
CA ALA A 40 -3.50 17.30 -3.91
C ALA A 40 -4.66 18.23 -4.34
N ALA A 41 -4.49 19.55 -4.22
CA ALA A 41 -5.48 20.54 -4.66
C ALA A 41 -5.64 20.58 -6.20
N ALA A 42 -4.56 20.29 -6.95
CA ALA A 42 -4.62 20.23 -8.42
C ALA A 42 -5.50 19.08 -8.93
N ILE A 43 -5.63 18.01 -8.15
CA ILE A 43 -6.47 16.84 -8.48
C ILE A 43 -7.97 17.17 -8.43
N ALA A 44 -8.37 18.12 -7.58
CA ALA A 44 -9.76 18.56 -7.46
C ALA A 44 -10.32 19.21 -8.76
N LYS A 45 -9.45 19.53 -9.72
CA LYS A 45 -9.82 20.18 -11.01
C LYS A 45 -9.92 19.19 -12.19
N GLN A 46 -10.04 17.89 -11.94
CA GLN A 46 -10.09 16.90 -13.03
C GLN A 46 -11.40 16.95 -13.84
N PRO A 47 -11.36 16.70 -15.19
CA PRO A 47 -12.43 17.02 -16.15
C PRO A 47 -13.75 16.24 -16.01
N ARG A 48 -13.85 15.20 -15.18
CA ARG A 48 -15.06 14.41 -14.95
C ARG A 48 -15.77 14.77 -13.65
N ALA A 49 -15.65 16.00 -13.19
CA ALA A 49 -16.36 16.42 -11.99
C ALA A 49 -17.87 16.49 -12.26
N MET A 50 -18.63 15.55 -11.71
CA MET A 50 -20.06 15.78 -11.47
C MET A 50 -20.17 17.01 -10.57
N GLN A 51 -21.26 17.78 -10.68
CA GLN A 51 -21.45 18.99 -9.88
C GLN A 51 -21.23 18.72 -8.39
N PRO A 52 -20.49 19.58 -7.67
CA PRO A 52 -20.27 19.42 -6.23
C PRO A 52 -21.60 19.33 -5.47
N ARG A 53 -21.66 18.45 -4.46
CA ARG A 53 -22.82 18.32 -3.57
C ARG A 53 -22.51 18.89 -2.20
N LYS A 54 -23.52 19.39 -1.53
CA LYS A 54 -23.38 19.80 -0.12
C LYS A 54 -23.01 18.58 0.73
N PRO A 55 -22.04 18.68 1.66
CA PRO A 55 -21.60 17.59 2.50
C PRO A 55 -22.74 16.86 3.26
N ALA A 56 -23.72 17.59 3.79
CA ALA A 56 -24.85 17.02 4.49
C ALA A 56 -25.72 16.13 3.59
N ASP A 57 -26.02 16.59 2.37
CA ASP A 57 -26.81 15.83 1.39
C ASP A 57 -26.05 14.57 0.97
N MET A 58 -24.74 14.68 0.75
CA MET A 58 -23.91 13.53 0.40
C MET A 58 -23.87 12.48 1.52
N LYS A 59 -23.73 12.90 2.80
CA LYS A 59 -23.80 11.97 3.94
C LYS A 59 -25.11 11.17 3.94
N SER A 60 -26.24 11.83 3.75
CA SER A 60 -27.56 11.19 3.68
C SER A 60 -27.65 10.18 2.54
N ARG A 61 -27.07 10.49 1.38
CA ARG A 61 -27.03 9.60 0.21
C ARG A 61 -26.15 8.39 0.45
N ILE A 62 -24.97 8.54 1.06
CA ILE A 62 -24.08 7.43 1.43
C ILE A 62 -24.80 6.48 2.39
N VAL A 63 -25.48 6.98 3.42
CA VAL A 63 -26.25 6.17 4.37
C VAL A 63 -27.30 5.31 3.65
N ARG A 64 -28.00 5.87 2.66
CA ARG A 64 -29.00 5.14 1.86
C ARG A 64 -28.36 4.16 0.87
N PHE A 65 -27.19 4.48 0.37
CA PHE A 65 -26.45 3.64 -0.56
C PHE A 65 -25.91 2.36 0.10
N LEU A 66 -25.33 2.47 1.30
CA LEU A 66 -24.63 1.38 1.98
C LEU A 66 -25.58 0.19 2.26
N PRO A 67 -25.12 -1.07 2.05
CA PRO A 67 -25.88 -2.29 2.31
C PRO A 67 -26.43 -2.34 3.74
N ARG A 68 -27.56 -3.04 3.94
CA ARG A 68 -28.26 -3.10 5.24
C ARG A 68 -27.38 -3.64 6.36
N GLN A 69 -26.50 -4.59 6.08
CA GLN A 69 -25.61 -5.25 7.05
C GLN A 69 -24.44 -4.39 7.52
N VAL A 70 -24.15 -3.26 6.84
CA VAL A 70 -23.07 -2.37 7.25
C VAL A 70 -23.42 -1.69 8.56
N GLN A 71 -22.57 -1.88 9.57
CA GLN A 71 -22.70 -1.25 10.88
C GLN A 71 -22.29 0.22 10.83
N ASP A 72 -22.97 1.04 11.63
CA ASP A 72 -22.68 2.49 11.74
C ASP A 72 -22.54 3.22 10.38
N LYS A 73 -23.55 3.09 9.53
CA LYS A 73 -23.59 3.78 8.23
C LYS A 73 -23.40 5.31 8.33
N PRO A 74 -23.96 6.01 9.35
CA PRO A 74 -23.68 7.43 9.53
C PRO A 74 -22.20 7.73 9.76
N GLY A 75 -21.49 6.90 10.54
CA GLY A 75 -20.07 7.03 10.74
C GLY A 75 -19.27 6.84 9.45
N TRP A 76 -19.60 5.82 8.62
CA TRP A 76 -19.00 5.64 7.30
C TRP A 76 -19.19 6.86 6.41
N ALA A 77 -20.42 7.40 6.36
CA ALA A 77 -20.74 8.58 5.57
C ALA A 77 -19.94 9.80 6.04
N ASN A 78 -19.81 9.98 7.36
CA ASN A 78 -19.02 11.06 7.94
C ASN A 78 -17.56 10.93 7.57
N ASP A 79 -16.96 9.74 7.72
CA ASP A 79 -15.54 9.53 7.48
C ASP A 79 -15.18 9.72 6.01
N VAL A 80 -16.00 9.24 5.06
CA VAL A 80 -15.80 9.46 3.61
C VAL A 80 -15.87 10.94 3.25
N VAL A 81 -16.90 11.65 3.70
CA VAL A 81 -17.06 13.08 3.40
C VAL A 81 -15.94 13.90 4.04
N THR A 82 -15.55 13.58 5.28
CA THR A 82 -14.43 14.24 5.96
C THR A 82 -13.13 14.00 5.22
N ALA A 83 -12.85 12.76 4.79
CA ALA A 83 -11.63 12.43 4.05
C ALA A 83 -11.51 13.22 2.75
N LEU A 84 -12.59 13.35 1.99
CA LEU A 84 -12.60 14.17 0.77
C LEU A 84 -12.42 15.66 1.08
N SER A 85 -13.23 16.19 2.01
CA SER A 85 -13.25 17.63 2.31
C SER A 85 -11.91 18.12 2.87
N THR A 86 -11.30 17.40 3.81
CA THR A 86 -10.05 17.81 4.45
C THR A 86 -8.83 17.70 3.54
N GLN A 87 -8.95 16.93 2.45
CA GLN A 87 -7.92 16.80 1.42
C GLN A 87 -8.16 17.74 0.23
N GLY A 88 -9.13 18.66 0.32
CA GLY A 88 -9.44 19.60 -0.76
C GLY A 88 -10.08 18.96 -1.99
N LEU A 89 -10.60 17.74 -1.86
CA LEU A 89 -11.24 17.03 -2.96
C LEU A 89 -12.72 17.37 -3.07
N THR A 90 -13.23 17.43 -4.30
CA THR A 90 -14.65 17.69 -4.53
C THR A 90 -15.51 16.57 -3.96
N VAL A 91 -16.48 16.92 -3.12
CA VAL A 91 -17.48 15.98 -2.62
C VAL A 91 -18.55 15.82 -3.71
N ASN A 92 -18.44 14.76 -4.51
CA ASN A 92 -19.37 14.40 -5.57
C ASN A 92 -19.59 12.89 -5.64
N ASP A 93 -20.55 12.43 -6.43
CA ASP A 93 -20.92 11.03 -6.50
C ASP A 93 -19.72 10.16 -6.96
N HIS A 94 -18.90 10.66 -7.89
CA HIS A 94 -17.76 9.94 -8.44
C HIS A 94 -16.64 9.70 -7.40
N ASN A 95 -16.16 10.77 -6.75
CA ASN A 95 -15.09 10.67 -5.74
C ASN A 95 -15.53 9.82 -4.54
N VAL A 96 -16.79 9.99 -4.10
CA VAL A 96 -17.38 9.16 -3.05
C VAL A 96 -17.42 7.69 -3.46
N CYS A 97 -17.87 7.40 -4.68
CA CYS A 97 -17.96 6.02 -5.17
C CYS A 97 -16.58 5.38 -5.37
N SER A 98 -15.57 6.15 -5.75
CA SER A 98 -14.19 5.64 -5.81
C SER A 98 -13.69 5.15 -4.46
N VAL A 99 -13.91 5.93 -3.38
CA VAL A 99 -13.55 5.52 -2.01
C VAL A 99 -14.36 4.31 -1.54
N LEU A 100 -15.68 4.35 -1.75
CA LEU A 100 -16.57 3.25 -1.35
C LEU A 100 -16.29 1.95 -2.10
N ALA A 101 -15.92 2.03 -3.38
CA ALA A 101 -15.60 0.86 -4.21
C ALA A 101 -14.34 0.14 -3.71
N VAL A 102 -13.31 0.88 -3.32
CA VAL A 102 -12.12 0.27 -2.71
C VAL A 102 -12.44 -0.34 -1.36
N ALA A 103 -13.18 0.37 -0.48
CA ALA A 103 -13.56 -0.15 0.83
C ALA A 103 -14.45 -1.41 0.73
N GLU A 104 -15.30 -1.49 -0.29
CA GLU A 104 -16.08 -2.69 -0.58
C GLU A 104 -15.19 -3.84 -1.07
N GLN A 105 -14.26 -3.56 -1.99
CA GLN A 105 -13.37 -4.56 -2.56
C GLN A 105 -12.44 -5.16 -1.52
N GLU A 106 -11.86 -4.34 -0.64
CA GLU A 106 -10.84 -4.76 0.31
C GLU A 106 -11.44 -5.42 1.56
N ALA A 107 -12.53 -4.88 2.09
CA ALA A 107 -13.02 -5.27 3.40
C ALA A 107 -14.53 -5.43 3.50
N THR A 108 -15.28 -5.33 2.39
CA THR A 108 -16.75 -5.41 2.40
C THR A 108 -17.36 -4.48 3.48
N TYR A 109 -16.82 -3.26 3.58
CA TYR A 109 -17.19 -2.25 4.57
C TYR A 109 -16.98 -2.68 6.03
N GLN A 110 -15.96 -3.49 6.32
CA GLN A 110 -15.52 -3.81 7.67
C GLN A 110 -14.32 -2.94 8.04
N ALA A 111 -14.37 -2.30 9.22
CA ALA A 111 -13.26 -1.47 9.69
C ALA A 111 -12.03 -2.31 10.06
N ASP A 112 -12.27 -3.48 10.65
CA ASP A 112 -11.25 -4.45 11.07
C ASP A 112 -11.67 -5.84 10.58
N PRO A 113 -11.38 -6.18 9.32
CA PRO A 113 -11.88 -7.40 8.71
C PRO A 113 -11.28 -8.66 9.34
N VAL A 114 -12.16 -9.64 9.61
CA VAL A 114 -11.73 -10.95 10.11
C VAL A 114 -11.07 -11.75 8.99
N VAL A 115 -9.89 -12.30 9.29
CA VAL A 115 -9.16 -13.23 8.40
C VAL A 115 -9.34 -14.66 8.93
N PRO A 116 -10.11 -15.51 8.26
CA PRO A 116 -10.30 -16.89 8.69
C PRO A 116 -8.98 -17.65 8.82
N GLY A 117 -8.74 -18.27 9.97
CA GLY A 117 -7.54 -19.06 10.21
C GLY A 117 -6.24 -18.28 10.39
N LEU A 118 -6.32 -16.97 10.68
CA LEU A 118 -5.15 -16.10 10.82
C LEU A 118 -4.13 -16.63 11.84
N GLY A 119 -4.57 -17.18 12.98
CA GLY A 119 -3.69 -17.79 13.97
C GLY A 119 -2.86 -18.95 13.40
N LYS A 120 -3.48 -19.81 12.58
CA LYS A 120 -2.75 -20.91 11.88
C LYS A 120 -1.76 -20.36 10.87
N ILE A 121 -2.12 -19.32 10.13
CA ILE A 121 -1.24 -18.65 9.15
C ILE A 121 -0.04 -18.04 9.88
N ALA A 122 -0.28 -17.35 11.00
CA ALA A 122 0.76 -16.73 11.82
C ALA A 122 1.74 -17.80 12.35
N TRP A 123 1.23 -18.89 12.93
CA TRP A 123 2.09 -20.00 13.40
C TRP A 123 2.92 -20.62 12.28
N LYS A 124 2.31 -20.86 11.11
CA LYS A 124 3.03 -21.39 9.95
C LYS A 124 4.20 -20.51 9.56
N GLU A 125 3.99 -19.19 9.52
CA GLU A 125 5.02 -18.22 9.16
C GLU A 125 6.12 -18.13 10.24
N ILE A 126 5.74 -18.10 11.52
CA ILE A 126 6.67 -18.09 12.66
C ILE A 126 7.55 -19.34 12.61
N ASN A 127 6.94 -20.53 12.48
CA ASN A 127 7.67 -21.79 12.44
C ASN A 127 8.57 -21.92 11.20
N ALA A 128 8.12 -21.42 10.03
CA ALA A 128 8.94 -21.41 8.82
C ALA A 128 10.20 -20.53 8.96
N ARG A 129 10.09 -19.40 9.67
CA ARG A 129 11.25 -18.54 9.97
C ARG A 129 12.16 -19.15 11.00
N ALA A 130 11.62 -19.73 12.06
CA ALA A 130 12.37 -20.41 13.11
C ALA A 130 13.16 -21.60 12.52
N ALA A 131 12.56 -22.37 11.62
CA ALA A 131 13.21 -23.50 10.95
C ALA A 131 14.45 -23.09 10.13
N LYS A 132 14.43 -21.89 9.49
CA LYS A 132 15.62 -21.35 8.81
C LYS A 132 16.80 -21.10 9.75
N LEU A 133 16.52 -20.94 11.03
CA LEU A 133 17.50 -20.74 12.11
C LEU A 133 17.73 -22.03 12.90
N LEU A 134 17.24 -23.16 12.42
CA LEU A 134 17.31 -24.47 13.08
C LEU A 134 16.68 -24.50 14.48
N ILE A 135 15.67 -23.64 14.73
CA ILE A 135 14.94 -23.57 16.00
C ILE A 135 13.69 -24.46 15.92
N PRO A 136 13.57 -25.50 16.77
CA PRO A 136 12.39 -26.37 16.78
C PRO A 136 11.11 -25.65 17.22
N GLU A 137 9.96 -26.08 16.70
CA GLU A 137 8.65 -25.46 16.99
C GLU A 137 8.32 -25.41 18.48
N PHE A 138 8.63 -26.48 19.25
CA PHE A 138 8.35 -26.52 20.69
C PHE A 138 9.12 -25.44 21.47
N VAL A 139 10.34 -25.10 21.02
CA VAL A 139 11.17 -24.04 21.63
C VAL A 139 10.50 -22.69 21.39
N VAL A 140 10.03 -22.44 20.16
CA VAL A 140 9.30 -21.22 19.82
C VAL A 140 8.03 -21.06 20.65
N ARG A 141 7.25 -22.15 20.75
CA ARG A 141 5.99 -22.14 21.52
C ARG A 141 6.24 -21.91 23.01
N THR A 142 7.28 -22.53 23.56
CA THR A 142 7.70 -22.31 24.96
C THR A 142 8.14 -20.86 25.19
N ALA A 143 8.93 -20.28 24.29
CA ALA A 143 9.38 -18.91 24.39
C ALA A 143 8.18 -17.91 24.34
N LEU A 144 7.16 -18.21 23.53
CA LEU A 144 5.94 -17.40 23.41
C LEU A 144 4.90 -17.68 24.49
N SER A 145 5.16 -18.61 25.44
CA SER A 145 4.28 -18.87 26.59
C SER A 145 4.39 -17.81 27.72
N ILE A 146 5.32 -16.86 27.60
CA ILE A 146 5.43 -15.71 28.51
C ILE A 146 4.18 -14.82 28.45
N LYS A 147 3.83 -14.18 29.56
CA LYS A 147 2.67 -13.30 29.65
C LYS A 147 2.92 -11.98 28.90
N SER A 148 1.96 -11.60 28.12
CA SER A 148 1.89 -10.26 27.48
C SER A 148 1.26 -9.22 28.43
N PRO A 149 1.26 -7.93 28.09
CA PRO A 149 0.59 -6.88 28.87
C PRO A 149 -0.90 -7.13 29.14
N THR A 150 -1.56 -7.94 28.29
CA THR A 150 -2.98 -8.29 28.48
C THR A 150 -3.20 -9.42 29.52
N GLY A 151 -2.15 -9.95 30.12
CA GLY A 151 -2.20 -11.07 31.07
C GLY A 151 -2.26 -12.47 30.42
N LYS A 152 -2.63 -12.56 29.14
CA LYS A 152 -2.57 -13.80 28.35
C LYS A 152 -1.16 -14.02 27.81
N SER A 153 -0.76 -15.28 27.58
CA SER A 153 0.51 -15.54 26.89
C SER A 153 0.47 -15.10 25.43
N TYR A 154 1.64 -14.79 24.84
CA TYR A 154 1.70 -14.47 23.41
C TYR A 154 1.22 -15.65 22.58
N ALA A 155 1.57 -16.90 22.94
CA ALA A 155 1.09 -18.09 22.25
C ALA A 155 -0.45 -18.17 22.24
N ALA A 156 -1.10 -17.95 23.39
CA ALA A 156 -2.56 -17.96 23.47
C ALA A 156 -3.21 -16.83 22.66
N ARG A 157 -2.58 -15.67 22.59
CA ARG A 157 -3.05 -14.56 21.72
C ARG A 157 -2.92 -14.90 20.25
N ILE A 158 -1.81 -15.53 19.84
CA ILE A 158 -1.59 -15.97 18.45
C ILE A 158 -2.60 -17.07 18.08
N ASP A 159 -2.89 -18.02 18.97
CA ASP A 159 -3.90 -19.07 18.74
C ASP A 159 -5.30 -18.46 18.52
N ALA A 160 -5.61 -17.34 19.21
CA ALA A 160 -6.90 -16.65 19.15
C ALA A 160 -7.00 -15.56 18.07
N LEU A 161 -5.97 -15.34 17.25
CA LEU A 161 -5.91 -14.28 16.25
C LEU A 161 -7.05 -14.35 15.25
N ARG A 162 -7.72 -13.23 15.05
CA ARG A 162 -8.81 -13.06 14.09
C ARG A 162 -8.55 -11.95 13.08
N THR A 163 -7.88 -10.85 13.48
CA THR A 163 -7.69 -9.67 12.65
C THR A 163 -6.21 -9.27 12.54
N GLU A 164 -5.88 -8.55 11.48
CA GLU A 164 -4.52 -8.03 11.28
C GLU A 164 -4.13 -6.99 12.31
N ARG A 165 -5.11 -6.23 12.82
CA ARG A 165 -4.90 -5.32 13.94
C ARG A 165 -4.39 -6.06 15.17
N GLU A 166 -5.08 -7.14 15.59
CA GLU A 166 -4.66 -7.95 16.73
C GLU A 166 -3.23 -8.51 16.55
N MET A 167 -2.89 -8.91 15.32
CA MET A 167 -1.54 -9.40 15.00
C MET A 167 -0.49 -8.30 15.11
N SER A 168 -0.80 -7.08 14.65
CA SER A 168 0.06 -5.91 14.79
C SER A 168 0.27 -5.54 16.26
N GLU A 169 -0.80 -5.53 17.07
CA GLU A 169 -0.75 -5.24 18.51
C GLU A 169 0.10 -6.27 19.28
N ILE A 170 -0.04 -7.58 18.97
CA ILE A 170 0.81 -8.63 19.57
C ILE A 170 2.29 -8.37 19.30
N PHE A 171 2.61 -8.02 18.06
CA PHE A 171 3.98 -7.69 17.68
C PHE A 171 4.51 -6.46 18.42
N GLU A 172 3.73 -5.39 18.49
CA GLU A 172 4.10 -4.16 19.18
C GLU A 172 4.30 -4.38 20.69
N ASP A 173 3.47 -5.21 21.32
CA ASP A 173 3.63 -5.61 22.70
C ASP A 173 4.95 -6.38 22.91
N MET A 174 5.27 -7.33 22.01
CA MET A 174 6.52 -8.09 22.09
C MET A 174 7.76 -7.20 21.99
N ILE A 175 7.81 -6.30 21.01
CA ILE A 175 8.96 -5.41 20.86
C ILE A 175 8.98 -4.32 21.93
N GLY A 176 7.83 -3.91 22.45
CA GLY A 176 7.71 -2.94 23.54
C GLY A 176 8.24 -3.46 24.87
N ALA A 177 8.29 -4.78 25.07
CA ALA A 177 8.88 -5.40 26.26
C ALA A 177 10.42 -5.41 26.24
N VAL A 178 11.05 -5.06 25.11
CA VAL A 178 12.51 -5.00 24.94
C VAL A 178 12.97 -3.55 25.01
N PRO A 179 14.01 -3.20 25.79
CA PRO A 179 14.58 -1.86 25.78
C PRO A 179 14.93 -1.41 24.35
N MET A 180 14.48 -0.22 23.94
CA MET A 180 14.61 0.32 22.58
C MET A 180 14.00 -0.57 21.46
N GLY A 181 13.19 -1.56 21.82
CA GLY A 181 12.67 -2.54 20.86
C GLY A 181 11.82 -1.91 19.75
N LYS A 182 11.03 -0.89 20.07
CA LYS A 182 10.23 -0.15 19.05
C LYS A 182 11.12 0.54 18.01
N GLN A 183 12.25 1.14 18.42
CA GLN A 183 13.20 1.79 17.51
C GLN A 183 13.97 0.78 16.66
N LEU A 184 14.37 -0.35 17.26
CA LEU A 184 15.19 -1.35 16.58
C LEU A 184 14.37 -2.29 15.69
N PHE A 185 13.15 -2.65 16.12
CA PHE A 185 12.35 -3.71 15.50
C PHE A 185 10.99 -3.27 14.95
N GLY A 186 10.59 -1.99 15.14
CA GLY A 186 9.28 -1.50 14.68
C GLY A 186 9.03 -1.73 13.19
N ASN A 187 10.06 -1.59 12.37
CA ASN A 187 9.99 -1.85 10.93
C ASN A 187 9.85 -3.34 10.56
N LEU A 188 10.00 -4.24 11.52
CA LEU A 188 9.87 -5.68 11.31
C LEU A 188 8.45 -6.20 11.57
N ASN A 189 7.50 -5.33 11.90
CA ASN A 189 6.10 -5.74 12.08
C ASN A 189 5.59 -6.47 10.82
N PRO A 190 5.09 -7.71 10.94
CA PRO A 190 4.65 -8.49 9.78
C PRO A 190 3.42 -7.91 9.10
N VAL A 191 2.63 -7.08 9.82
CA VAL A 191 1.44 -6.43 9.27
C VAL A 191 1.85 -5.11 8.61
N ARG A 192 1.82 -5.09 7.29
CA ARG A 192 2.23 -3.95 6.47
C ARG A 192 1.07 -3.11 5.98
N THR A 193 -0.10 -3.72 5.84
CA THR A 193 -1.34 -3.06 5.39
C THR A 193 -2.47 -3.39 6.36
N GLY A 194 -3.53 -2.59 6.37
CA GLY A 194 -4.68 -2.87 7.21
C GLY A 194 -5.84 -1.91 7.06
N GLY A 195 -6.84 -2.11 7.89
CA GLY A 195 -8.05 -1.31 7.94
C GLY A 195 -8.99 -1.54 6.75
N PRO A 196 -10.05 -0.73 6.64
CA PRO A 196 -11.14 -0.94 5.68
C PRO A 196 -10.73 -0.78 4.20
N MET A 197 -9.58 -0.17 3.93
CA MET A 197 -9.05 -0.01 2.57
C MET A 197 -7.68 -0.69 2.39
N GLN A 198 -7.23 -1.52 3.34
CA GLN A 198 -5.94 -2.21 3.30
C GLN A 198 -4.76 -1.29 2.95
N VAL A 199 -4.73 -0.13 3.60
CA VAL A 199 -3.70 0.88 3.35
C VAL A 199 -2.36 0.45 3.93
N SER A 200 -1.27 0.74 3.21
CA SER A 200 0.09 0.55 3.72
C SER A 200 0.33 1.45 4.94
N VAL A 201 0.82 0.84 6.03
CA VAL A 201 1.17 1.58 7.26
C VAL A 201 2.31 2.57 6.98
N ALA A 202 3.34 2.16 6.24
CA ALA A 202 4.43 3.05 5.87
C ALA A 202 3.95 4.24 5.03
N PHE A 203 3.01 4.01 4.09
CA PHE A 203 2.37 5.09 3.35
C PHE A 203 1.63 6.05 4.28
N ALA A 204 0.85 5.53 5.22
CA ALA A 204 0.10 6.37 6.16
C ALA A 204 1.02 7.20 7.06
N GLU A 205 2.09 6.61 7.58
CA GLU A 205 3.10 7.29 8.40
C GLU A 205 3.80 8.42 7.62
N ALA A 206 4.21 8.15 6.38
CA ALA A 206 4.81 9.16 5.50
C ALA A 206 3.82 10.29 5.10
N ASN A 207 2.51 10.00 5.08
CA ASN A 207 1.47 10.91 4.63
C ASN A 207 0.56 11.42 5.75
N ALA A 208 0.99 11.39 7.01
CA ALA A 208 0.18 11.77 8.16
C ALA A 208 -0.12 13.28 8.25
N ARG A 209 0.63 14.11 7.51
CA ARG A 209 0.41 15.57 7.52
C ARG A 209 -1.00 15.91 7.03
N GLY A 210 -1.73 16.67 7.83
CA GLY A 210 -3.11 17.07 7.54
C GLY A 210 -4.17 16.05 7.94
N TYR A 211 -3.80 14.96 8.64
CA TYR A 211 -4.76 14.04 9.23
C TYR A 211 -5.64 14.78 10.25
N PRO A 212 -6.99 14.76 10.10
CA PRO A 212 -7.86 15.69 10.81
C PRO A 212 -8.25 15.25 12.23
N TYR A 213 -7.83 14.04 12.63
CA TYR A 213 -8.22 13.50 13.92
C TYR A 213 -7.04 13.45 14.90
N PRO A 214 -7.29 13.57 16.23
CA PRO A 214 -6.24 13.38 17.21
C PRO A 214 -5.72 11.93 17.17
N VAL A 215 -4.40 11.80 17.05
CA VAL A 215 -3.71 10.51 17.09
C VAL A 215 -3.48 10.16 18.58
N LYS A 216 -4.15 9.12 19.07
CA LYS A 216 -4.06 8.72 20.48
C LYS A 216 -2.85 7.82 20.75
N GLU A 217 -2.55 6.89 19.86
CA GLU A 217 -1.48 5.91 20.01
C GLU A 217 -0.41 6.12 18.92
N SER A 218 -0.74 5.80 17.68
CA SER A 218 0.17 5.92 16.52
C SER A 218 -0.61 6.03 15.22
N ILE A 219 0.04 6.49 14.15
CA ILE A 219 -0.54 6.46 12.80
C ILE A 219 -0.83 5.02 12.37
N ARG A 220 0.03 4.07 12.73
CA ARG A 220 -0.22 2.64 12.54
C ARG A 220 -1.58 2.23 13.13
N HIS A 221 -1.85 2.60 14.38
CA HIS A 221 -3.14 2.29 15.03
C HIS A 221 -4.31 2.94 14.27
N GLU A 222 -4.18 4.20 13.85
CA GLU A 222 -5.22 4.91 13.08
C GLU A 222 -5.55 4.21 11.76
N VAL A 223 -4.59 3.59 11.06
CA VAL A 223 -4.83 2.81 9.82
C VAL A 223 -5.87 1.72 10.03
N PHE A 224 -5.89 1.07 11.19
CA PHE A 224 -6.84 0.01 11.53
C PHE A 224 -8.20 0.53 12.01
N THR A 225 -8.37 1.84 12.19
CA THR A 225 -9.68 2.44 12.46
C THR A 225 -10.42 2.72 11.16
N ARG A 226 -11.79 2.77 11.21
CA ARG A 226 -12.57 3.17 10.02
C ARG A 226 -12.16 4.54 9.51
N ARG A 227 -12.09 5.55 10.40
CA ARG A 227 -11.75 6.93 10.04
C ARG A 227 -10.36 7.05 9.41
N GLY A 228 -9.37 6.43 10.01
CA GLY A 228 -7.99 6.47 9.53
C GLY A 228 -7.81 5.71 8.23
N GLY A 229 -8.30 4.47 8.16
CA GLY A 229 -8.22 3.68 6.93
C GLY A 229 -8.91 4.35 5.74
N ILE A 230 -10.08 4.98 5.95
CA ILE A 230 -10.77 5.77 4.91
C ILE A 230 -9.96 7.02 4.53
N TRP A 231 -9.43 7.75 5.50
CA TRP A 231 -8.69 8.98 5.20
C TRP A 231 -7.40 8.71 4.44
N PHE A 232 -6.58 7.78 4.92
CA PHE A 232 -5.33 7.40 4.25
C PHE A 232 -5.57 6.68 2.92
N GLY A 233 -6.63 5.88 2.82
CA GLY A 233 -7.04 5.26 1.56
C GLY A 233 -7.49 6.28 0.52
N THR A 234 -8.25 7.30 0.92
CA THR A 234 -8.62 8.44 0.06
C THR A 234 -7.37 9.17 -0.43
N LYS A 235 -6.41 9.42 0.48
CA LYS A 235 -5.11 10.01 0.13
C LYS A 235 -4.34 9.14 -0.85
N HIS A 236 -4.38 7.83 -0.69
CA HIS A 236 -3.70 6.91 -1.60
C HIS A 236 -4.31 6.93 -3.02
N ILE A 237 -5.63 7.03 -3.15
CA ILE A 237 -6.29 7.12 -4.46
C ILE A 237 -6.01 8.48 -5.14
N PHE A 238 -6.10 9.58 -4.40
CA PHE A 238 -6.20 10.93 -4.97
C PHE A 238 -5.01 11.84 -4.62
N GLY A 239 -4.15 11.47 -3.67
CA GLY A 239 -3.12 12.35 -3.10
C GLY A 239 -1.92 12.64 -4.00
N TYR A 240 -1.97 12.31 -5.28
CA TYR A 240 -0.92 12.57 -6.26
C TYR A 240 -1.48 13.10 -7.58
N PRO A 241 -0.80 14.06 -8.24
CA PRO A 241 -1.22 14.56 -9.54
C PRO A 241 -0.95 13.52 -10.62
N ALA A 242 -2.00 13.06 -11.28
CA ALA A 242 -1.91 12.16 -12.42
C ALA A 242 -2.96 12.56 -13.47
N ASP A 243 -2.50 12.78 -14.69
CA ASP A 243 -3.32 13.10 -15.85
C ASP A 243 -3.78 11.81 -16.55
N TYR A 244 -4.50 10.98 -15.80
CA TYR A 244 -5.05 9.75 -16.32
C TYR A 244 -6.39 9.99 -17.00
N PRO A 245 -6.64 9.33 -18.16
CA PRO A 245 -7.91 9.45 -18.86
C PRO A 245 -9.06 8.80 -18.12
N ASP A 246 -8.76 7.91 -17.15
CA ASP A 246 -9.73 7.12 -16.41
C ASP A 246 -9.29 6.84 -14.97
N THR A 247 -10.27 6.75 -14.03
CA THR A 247 -10.04 6.41 -12.62
C THR A 247 -9.52 4.98 -12.44
N LEU A 248 -9.80 4.10 -13.40
CA LEU A 248 -9.28 2.75 -13.48
C LEU A 248 -7.76 2.68 -13.22
N TYR A 249 -6.99 3.63 -13.75
CA TYR A 249 -5.53 3.68 -13.57
C TYR A 249 -5.14 4.08 -12.14
N ARG A 250 -5.95 4.89 -11.44
CA ARG A 250 -5.75 5.21 -10.03
C ARG A 250 -6.02 4.00 -9.14
N PHE A 251 -6.98 3.16 -9.50
CA PHE A 251 -7.22 1.90 -8.79
C PHE A 251 -6.06 0.90 -9.00
N ALA A 252 -5.47 0.87 -10.19
CA ALA A 252 -4.26 0.08 -10.42
C ALA A 252 -3.08 0.60 -9.59
N ASP A 253 -2.88 1.91 -9.55
CA ASP A 253 -1.84 2.56 -8.76
C ASP A 253 -2.07 2.41 -7.25
N PHE A 254 -3.33 2.36 -6.80
CA PHE A 254 -3.66 2.06 -5.41
C PHE A 254 -3.10 0.70 -4.96
N ASN A 255 -3.10 -0.27 -5.86
CA ASN A 255 -2.59 -1.61 -5.58
C ASN A 255 -1.08 -1.75 -5.82
N ALA A 256 -0.54 -1.06 -6.82
CA ALA A 256 0.83 -1.24 -7.31
C ALA A 256 1.81 -0.12 -6.88
N GLY A 257 1.30 0.96 -6.29
CA GLY A 257 2.07 2.17 -5.97
C GLY A 257 1.79 3.32 -6.95
N TRP A 258 1.95 4.55 -6.47
CA TRP A 258 1.72 5.74 -7.26
C TRP A 258 2.51 5.75 -8.56
N TYR A 259 1.87 6.16 -9.64
CA TYR A 259 2.42 6.23 -11.00
C TYR A 259 2.75 4.87 -11.66
N ALA A 260 2.44 3.73 -11.05
CA ALA A 260 2.71 2.42 -11.64
C ALA A 260 2.10 2.28 -13.05
N SER A 261 0.89 2.78 -13.27
CA SER A 261 0.21 2.76 -14.58
C SER A 261 0.91 3.61 -15.63
N ARG A 262 1.44 4.81 -15.26
CA ARG A 262 2.27 5.65 -16.14
C ARG A 262 3.60 4.96 -16.44
N ASN A 263 4.23 4.40 -15.44
CA ASN A 263 5.52 3.73 -15.58
C ASN A 263 5.41 2.46 -16.43
N ALA A 264 4.33 1.69 -16.29
CA ALA A 264 4.04 0.55 -17.16
C ALA A 264 3.86 0.99 -18.62
N ALA A 265 3.22 2.13 -18.88
CA ALA A 265 3.13 2.71 -20.22
C ALA A 265 4.51 3.12 -20.76
N PHE A 266 5.37 3.69 -19.92
CA PHE A 266 6.75 4.00 -20.29
C PHE A 266 7.55 2.73 -20.62
N GLN A 267 7.43 1.66 -19.82
CA GLN A 267 8.04 0.35 -20.10
C GLN A 267 7.55 -0.22 -21.43
N ALA A 268 6.26 -0.09 -21.76
CA ALA A 268 5.72 -0.51 -23.05
C ALA A 268 6.33 0.29 -24.21
N ALA A 269 6.50 1.60 -24.05
CA ALA A 269 7.15 2.47 -25.03
C ALA A 269 8.64 2.09 -25.20
N VAL A 270 9.36 1.86 -24.09
CA VAL A 270 10.76 1.38 -24.13
C VAL A 270 10.87 0.03 -24.82
N SER A 271 9.98 -0.92 -24.48
CA SER A 271 9.98 -2.25 -25.14
C SER A 271 9.84 -2.13 -26.64
N ARG A 272 8.95 -1.27 -27.13
CA ARG A 272 8.75 -1.00 -28.56
C ARG A 272 10.01 -0.42 -29.21
N VAL A 273 10.59 0.61 -28.59
CA VAL A 273 11.72 1.35 -29.17
C VAL A 273 13.01 0.52 -29.12
N SER A 274 13.23 -0.23 -28.04
CA SER A 274 14.46 -1.02 -27.85
C SER A 274 14.41 -2.40 -28.51
N GLY A 275 13.21 -2.91 -28.82
CA GLY A 275 13.00 -4.30 -29.23
C GLY A 275 13.17 -5.32 -28.09
N LYS A 276 13.35 -4.86 -26.83
CA LYS A 276 13.52 -5.72 -25.65
C LYS A 276 12.20 -5.83 -24.88
N PRO A 277 11.62 -7.02 -24.71
CA PRO A 277 10.40 -7.18 -23.96
C PRO A 277 10.65 -6.88 -22.46
N LEU A 278 9.82 -6.00 -21.87
CA LEU A 278 9.83 -5.67 -20.45
C LEU A 278 8.55 -6.16 -19.78
N ALA A 279 8.65 -6.53 -18.51
CA ALA A 279 7.47 -6.63 -17.66
C ALA A 279 6.87 -5.22 -17.51
N LEU A 280 5.54 -5.14 -17.60
CA LEU A 280 4.83 -3.87 -17.38
C LEU A 280 4.43 -3.80 -15.91
N ASP A 281 5.42 -3.76 -15.01
CA ASP A 281 5.27 -3.79 -13.55
C ASP A 281 5.34 -2.40 -12.90
N GLY A 282 5.80 -1.41 -13.65
CA GLY A 282 5.98 -0.05 -13.15
C GLY A 282 7.36 0.23 -12.57
N ASP A 283 8.21 -0.77 -12.41
CA ASP A 283 9.55 -0.63 -11.83
C ASP A 283 10.53 -0.09 -12.87
N LEU A 284 10.96 1.15 -12.67
CA LEU A 284 11.88 1.83 -13.60
C LEU A 284 13.35 1.62 -13.25
N VAL A 285 13.66 1.54 -11.95
CA VAL A 285 15.01 1.33 -11.40
C VAL A 285 14.96 0.29 -10.28
N ARG A 286 16.14 -0.15 -9.86
CA ARG A 286 16.32 -0.91 -8.61
C ARG A 286 16.76 0.07 -7.53
N TYR A 287 15.93 0.28 -6.53
CA TYR A 287 16.25 1.17 -5.40
C TYR A 287 17.16 0.52 -4.35
N ASP A 288 17.26 -0.81 -4.36
CA ASP A 288 18.04 -1.62 -3.42
C ASP A 288 19.44 -2.00 -3.92
N SER A 289 19.87 -1.46 -5.09
CA SER A 289 21.11 -1.88 -5.75
C SER A 289 21.61 -0.82 -6.71
N ASP A 290 22.91 -0.62 -6.75
CA ASP A 290 23.61 0.24 -7.74
C ASP A 290 23.65 -0.41 -9.14
N LEU A 291 23.23 -1.67 -9.27
CA LEU A 291 23.18 -2.35 -10.55
C LEU A 291 21.88 -2.00 -11.29
N PRO A 292 21.97 -1.63 -12.59
CA PRO A 292 20.80 -1.24 -13.36
C PRO A 292 19.79 -2.39 -13.50
N GLY A 293 18.50 -2.08 -13.33
CA GLY A 293 17.39 -3.00 -13.55
C GLY A 293 17.10 -3.26 -15.03
N LYS A 294 16.17 -4.17 -15.32
CA LYS A 294 15.83 -4.54 -16.73
C LYS A 294 15.34 -3.34 -17.54
N THR A 295 14.48 -2.51 -16.97
CA THR A 295 13.97 -1.30 -17.61
C THR A 295 15.11 -0.34 -17.93
N GLU A 296 15.98 -0.06 -16.99
CA GLU A 296 17.13 0.82 -17.16
C GLU A 296 18.10 0.30 -18.23
N LEU A 297 18.43 -1.01 -18.23
CA LEU A 297 19.26 -1.65 -19.24
C LEU A 297 18.64 -1.55 -20.66
N ALA A 298 17.32 -1.67 -20.77
CA ALA A 298 16.63 -1.48 -22.04
C ALA A 298 16.72 -0.03 -22.52
N VAL A 299 16.57 0.95 -21.61
CA VAL A 299 16.75 2.38 -21.94
C VAL A 299 18.22 2.68 -22.31
N HIS A 300 19.20 2.10 -21.60
CA HIS A 300 20.63 2.24 -21.96
C HIS A 300 20.92 1.76 -23.39
N SER A 301 20.23 0.72 -23.88
CA SER A 301 20.43 0.21 -25.25
C SER A 301 19.97 1.18 -26.35
N ILE A 302 19.16 2.17 -25.99
CA ILE A 302 18.68 3.23 -26.91
C ILE A 302 19.24 4.61 -26.57
N ALA A 303 20.28 4.69 -25.71
CA ALA A 303 20.85 5.94 -25.22
C ALA A 303 21.23 6.92 -26.34
N SER A 304 21.84 6.43 -27.43
CA SER A 304 22.16 7.24 -28.61
C SER A 304 20.90 7.78 -29.31
N ARG A 305 19.83 6.97 -29.39
CA ARG A 305 18.57 7.37 -30.03
C ARG A 305 17.82 8.44 -29.25
N VAL A 306 17.91 8.40 -27.92
CA VAL A 306 17.35 9.44 -27.04
C VAL A 306 18.34 10.58 -26.79
N ASN A 307 19.56 10.50 -27.32
CA ASN A 307 20.63 11.48 -27.16
C ASN A 307 20.84 11.86 -25.67
N MET A 308 21.07 10.86 -24.82
CA MET A 308 21.30 11.03 -23.37
C MET A 308 22.40 10.10 -22.88
N SER A 309 23.19 10.57 -21.90
CA SER A 309 24.16 9.70 -21.20
C SER A 309 23.43 8.69 -20.29
N LYS A 310 24.08 7.57 -19.97
CA LYS A 310 23.55 6.57 -19.04
C LYS A 310 23.26 7.19 -17.66
N GLN A 311 24.10 8.09 -17.20
CA GLN A 311 23.91 8.81 -15.94
C GLN A 311 22.64 9.70 -15.98
N ALA A 312 22.43 10.48 -17.05
CA ALA A 312 21.24 11.31 -17.22
C ALA A 312 19.95 10.46 -17.31
N ILE A 313 20.05 9.29 -17.94
CA ILE A 313 18.95 8.30 -17.98
C ILE A 313 18.62 7.83 -16.57
N HIS A 314 19.63 7.37 -15.80
CA HIS A 314 19.44 6.90 -14.43
C HIS A 314 18.77 7.97 -13.54
N GLN A 315 19.29 9.21 -13.56
CA GLN A 315 18.74 10.33 -12.80
C GLN A 315 17.29 10.68 -13.21
N SER A 316 16.92 10.45 -14.46
CA SER A 316 15.54 10.60 -14.91
C SER A 316 14.64 9.48 -14.40
N LEU A 317 15.11 8.23 -14.46
CA LEU A 317 14.35 7.06 -14.02
C LEU A 317 14.11 7.05 -12.50
N LEU A 318 15.06 7.59 -11.69
CA LEU A 318 14.87 7.77 -10.24
C LEU A 318 13.68 8.65 -9.86
N LYS A 319 13.15 9.45 -10.80
CA LYS A 319 11.92 10.25 -10.59
C LYS A 319 10.65 9.46 -10.87
N GLY A 320 10.75 8.15 -11.12
CA GLY A 320 9.63 7.29 -11.51
C GLY A 320 8.46 7.25 -10.53
N ASP A 321 8.70 7.55 -9.27
CA ASP A 321 7.69 7.59 -8.19
C ASP A 321 7.12 8.99 -7.91
N SER A 322 7.45 9.97 -8.74
CA SER A 322 6.99 11.36 -8.62
C SER A 322 6.38 11.90 -9.91
N ALA A 323 5.61 13.00 -9.81
CA ALA A 323 5.07 13.71 -10.97
C ALA A 323 6.16 14.20 -11.95
N ASP A 324 7.38 14.42 -11.44
CA ASP A 324 8.45 15.02 -12.23
C ASP A 324 9.02 14.09 -13.30
N PHE A 325 8.81 12.78 -13.19
CA PHE A 325 9.24 11.87 -14.25
C PHE A 325 8.61 12.20 -15.61
N ALA A 326 7.31 12.51 -15.62
CA ALA A 326 6.61 12.87 -16.86
C ALA A 326 7.12 14.18 -17.51
N LYS A 327 7.86 15.01 -16.73
CA LYS A 327 8.47 16.26 -17.21
C LYS A 327 9.89 16.08 -17.74
N THR A 328 10.49 14.87 -17.60
CA THR A 328 11.88 14.63 -17.99
C THR A 328 12.03 14.53 -19.50
N ASP A 329 13.21 14.97 -20.00
CA ASP A 329 13.59 14.77 -21.39
C ASP A 329 13.53 13.30 -21.79
N LEU A 330 13.93 12.39 -20.89
CA LEU A 330 13.88 10.96 -21.14
C LEU A 330 12.46 10.50 -21.49
N TYR A 331 11.49 10.87 -20.65
CA TYR A 331 10.08 10.52 -20.84
C TYR A 331 9.58 11.00 -22.23
N HIS A 332 9.81 12.27 -22.53
CA HIS A 332 9.36 12.85 -23.78
C HIS A 332 10.03 12.22 -25.01
N ARG A 333 11.35 12.02 -24.97
CA ARG A 333 12.11 11.44 -26.11
C ARG A 333 11.74 9.99 -26.36
N VAL A 334 11.58 9.16 -25.33
CA VAL A 334 11.16 7.76 -25.49
C VAL A 334 9.76 7.70 -26.08
N PHE A 335 8.80 8.47 -25.59
CA PHE A 335 7.46 8.46 -26.15
C PHE A 335 7.40 9.04 -27.57
N THR A 336 8.18 10.07 -27.86
CA THR A 336 8.28 10.59 -29.25
C THR A 336 8.79 9.52 -30.22
N LEU A 337 9.79 8.75 -29.83
CA LEU A 337 10.29 7.63 -30.64
C LEU A 337 9.25 6.53 -30.79
N ALA A 338 8.57 6.16 -29.69
CA ALA A 338 7.55 5.11 -29.70
C ALA A 338 6.34 5.50 -30.57
N ASP A 339 5.89 6.77 -30.47
CA ASP A 339 4.79 7.30 -31.26
C ASP A 339 5.12 7.30 -32.77
N ARG A 340 6.33 7.75 -33.13
CA ARG A 340 6.82 7.72 -34.53
C ARG A 340 6.89 6.30 -35.04
N GLN A 341 7.48 5.36 -34.31
CA GLN A 341 7.63 3.96 -34.71
C GLN A 341 6.26 3.27 -34.85
N ALA A 342 5.26 3.67 -34.08
CA ALA A 342 3.92 3.11 -34.12
C ALA A 342 3.00 3.79 -35.16
N GLY A 343 3.38 4.94 -35.68
CA GLY A 343 2.53 5.77 -36.54
C GLY A 343 1.34 6.40 -35.83
N LYS A 344 1.28 6.31 -34.51
CA LYS A 344 0.21 6.86 -33.65
C LYS A 344 0.67 7.10 -32.23
N ARG A 345 -0.01 8.02 -31.52
CA ARG A 345 0.23 8.28 -30.10
C ARG A 345 0.04 7.01 -29.28
N GLN A 346 1.06 6.60 -28.54
CA GLN A 346 0.99 5.46 -27.61
C GLN A 346 0.27 5.85 -26.32
N PRO A 347 -0.38 4.91 -25.64
CA PRO A 347 -0.98 5.16 -24.33
C PRO A 347 0.04 5.72 -23.32
N ARG A 348 -0.38 6.68 -22.50
CA ARG A 348 0.43 7.26 -21.41
C ARG A 348 0.11 6.64 -20.05
N ALA A 349 -0.87 5.74 -20.03
CA ALA A 349 -1.20 4.88 -18.89
C ALA A 349 -1.56 3.48 -19.41
N VAL A 350 -1.07 2.43 -18.74
CA VAL A 350 -1.31 1.02 -19.02
C VAL A 350 -1.47 0.31 -17.69
N LEU A 351 -2.40 -0.63 -17.60
CA LEU A 351 -2.59 -1.39 -16.36
C LEU A 351 -1.34 -2.25 -16.08
N PRO A 352 -0.73 -2.15 -14.90
CA PRO A 352 0.39 -2.99 -14.53
C PRO A 352 0.03 -4.48 -14.51
N GLY A 353 0.94 -5.32 -14.99
CA GLY A 353 0.79 -6.77 -15.07
C GLY A 353 1.29 -7.52 -13.84
N ILE A 354 1.31 -6.91 -12.66
CA ILE A 354 1.87 -7.47 -11.43
C ILE A 354 0.99 -8.61 -10.92
N GLN A 355 1.60 -9.76 -10.62
CA GLN A 355 0.94 -10.88 -9.97
C GLN A 355 0.79 -10.58 -8.46
N LEU A 356 -0.43 -10.67 -7.95
CA LEU A 356 -0.72 -10.48 -6.52
C LEU A 356 -0.31 -11.74 -5.76
N LYS A 357 0.63 -11.59 -4.84
CA LYS A 357 1.13 -12.68 -4.01
C LYS A 357 0.85 -12.41 -2.53
N SER A 358 0.08 -13.27 -1.90
CA SER A 358 -0.17 -13.23 -0.45
C SER A 358 -0.53 -14.64 0.02
N PRO A 359 -0.21 -15.01 1.27
CA PRO A 359 -0.67 -16.27 1.87
C PRO A 359 -2.21 -16.43 1.87
N LYS A 360 -2.93 -15.33 1.70
CA LYS A 360 -4.40 -15.28 1.64
C LYS A 360 -4.96 -15.46 0.21
N ILE A 361 -4.12 -15.35 -0.81
CA ILE A 361 -4.53 -15.43 -2.22
C ILE A 361 -4.28 -16.84 -2.74
N THR A 362 -5.35 -17.55 -3.08
CA THR A 362 -5.32 -18.92 -3.61
C THR A 362 -5.48 -19.00 -5.13
N ARG A 363 -5.67 -17.85 -5.81
CA ARG A 363 -5.87 -17.74 -7.26
C ARG A 363 -4.84 -16.82 -7.89
N ASN A 364 -4.56 -16.99 -9.18
CA ASN A 364 -3.72 -16.07 -9.94
C ASN A 364 -4.47 -14.76 -10.18
N LEU A 365 -4.28 -13.79 -9.31
CA LEU A 365 -4.85 -12.46 -9.42
C LEU A 365 -3.75 -11.45 -9.80
N THR A 366 -4.14 -10.41 -10.55
CA THR A 366 -3.23 -9.35 -10.99
C THR A 366 -3.72 -7.98 -10.54
N THR A 367 -2.83 -7.00 -10.53
CA THR A 367 -3.18 -5.58 -10.35
C THR A 367 -4.26 -5.13 -11.35
N ALA A 368 -4.17 -5.57 -12.60
CA ALA A 368 -5.18 -5.27 -13.62
C ALA A 368 -6.56 -5.87 -13.26
N TRP A 369 -6.59 -7.10 -12.73
CA TRP A 369 -7.83 -7.70 -12.22
C TRP A 369 -8.41 -6.89 -11.08
N PHE A 370 -7.58 -6.50 -10.10
CA PHE A 370 -8.01 -5.68 -8.97
C PHE A 370 -8.62 -4.35 -9.44
N ALA A 371 -7.88 -3.62 -10.29
CA ALA A 371 -8.32 -2.33 -10.81
C ALA A 371 -9.69 -2.41 -11.52
N LYS A 372 -9.87 -3.40 -12.39
CA LYS A 372 -11.16 -3.63 -13.07
C LYS A 372 -12.31 -3.95 -12.10
N ARG A 373 -12.03 -4.76 -11.06
CA ARG A 373 -13.05 -5.08 -10.04
C ARG A 373 -13.48 -3.87 -9.25
N VAL A 374 -12.54 -2.97 -8.91
CA VAL A 374 -12.85 -1.71 -8.23
C VAL A 374 -13.61 -0.77 -9.16
N ASP A 375 -13.19 -0.65 -10.41
CA ASP A 375 -13.86 0.17 -11.43
C ASP A 375 -15.31 -0.27 -11.67
N ASP A 376 -15.57 -1.58 -11.81
CA ASP A 376 -16.93 -2.12 -11.92
C ASP A 376 -17.83 -1.71 -10.75
N ARG A 377 -17.27 -1.74 -9.51
CA ARG A 377 -17.98 -1.30 -8.30
C ARG A 377 -18.23 0.19 -8.27
N GLU A 378 -17.22 0.96 -8.63
CA GLU A 378 -17.32 2.43 -8.71
C GLU A 378 -18.43 2.84 -9.68
N GLN A 379 -18.43 2.29 -10.88
CA GLN A 379 -19.46 2.56 -11.89
C GLN A 379 -20.85 2.12 -11.43
N ALA A 380 -20.96 0.96 -10.77
CA ALA A 380 -22.24 0.51 -10.19
C ALA A 380 -22.73 1.45 -9.08
N CYS A 381 -21.80 1.92 -8.23
CA CYS A 381 -22.08 2.90 -7.18
C CYS A 381 -22.59 4.21 -7.80
N VAL A 382 -21.91 4.78 -8.79
CA VAL A 382 -22.30 6.02 -9.45
C VAL A 382 -23.70 5.91 -10.05
N ARG A 383 -23.99 4.81 -10.77
CA ARG A 383 -25.35 4.58 -11.31
C ARG A 383 -26.40 4.53 -10.21
N LYS A 384 -26.14 3.83 -9.10
CA LYS A 384 -27.06 3.73 -7.96
C LYS A 384 -27.20 5.06 -7.23
N MET A 385 -26.10 5.81 -7.02
CA MET A 385 -26.13 7.13 -6.42
C MET A 385 -27.01 8.11 -7.25
N ALA A 386 -27.00 8.02 -8.57
CA ALA A 386 -27.82 8.88 -9.43
C ALA A 386 -29.33 8.71 -9.17
N THR A 387 -29.79 7.56 -8.71
CA THR A 387 -31.20 7.26 -8.41
C THR A 387 -31.63 7.62 -6.98
N ILE A 388 -30.68 7.86 -6.06
CA ILE A 388 -30.96 8.22 -4.66
C ILE A 388 -31.30 9.72 -4.61
N ARG A 389 -32.55 10.04 -4.26
CA ARG A 389 -33.05 11.40 -4.06
C ARG A 389 -32.72 11.91 -2.66
#